data_5c9dbd63b87d306f3a618f6dbd637d9a
#
_entry.id   5c9dbd63b87d306f3a618f6dbd637d9a
#
_cell.length_a   1.000
_cell.length_b   1.000
_cell.length_c   1.000
_cell.angle_alpha   90.00
_cell.angle_beta   90.00
_cell.angle_gamma   90.00
#
_symmetry.space_group_name_H-M   'P 1'
#
loop_
_entity.id
_entity.type
_entity.pdbx_description
1 polymer ?
#
loop_
_entity_poly.entity_id
_entity_poly.type
_entity_poly.pdbx_seq_one_letter_code
_entity_poly.pdbx_strand_id
1 'polypeptide(L)'
;MSRKLVVGVPDLTEGDKKQIIEAADRNGFEVEFCTMQEEALPADGEIVFSGSPAFAKNAEKLRWQCSVSAGVNQFKGLPVFENGTALLSNSSGAYGVTIAEHLVMMTLEMLRRQVEFAAAAARKEWLKPLPVKSVYGSRVTFAGTGDIGFETAKRIRAFEPAALYGVNRKGRNPENLFDRIYTQDQIEEVLPQTDILIISMPGTEETFHMLDEKRLALLPDGALIVNVGRGFIIDEAALLPELTAGRLAAALDVFETEPLPADNPLWDCPNLLILPHVAGNMTLPHTREKIVAQFLEDFDNYCAGRPLLRQVDLKAGY
;
A
#
# COMPACT_ATOMS: atom_id res chain seq x y z
N MET A 1 6.02 -26.20 28.83
CA MET A 1 6.02 -26.24 27.34
C MET A 1 6.83 -25.04 26.88
N SER A 2 7.75 -25.19 25.93
CA SER A 2 8.49 -24.07 25.37
C SER A 2 7.55 -23.12 24.63
N ARG A 3 7.75 -21.81 24.76
CA ARG A 3 7.08 -20.80 23.97
C ARG A 3 7.63 -20.84 22.56
N LYS A 4 6.80 -20.77 21.54
CA LYS A 4 7.26 -20.91 20.15
C LYS A 4 6.98 -19.65 19.33
N LEU A 5 8.00 -19.17 18.62
CA LEU A 5 7.94 -18.16 17.57
C LEU A 5 8.03 -18.85 16.20
N VAL A 6 6.98 -18.74 15.40
CA VAL A 6 6.95 -19.22 14.01
C VAL A 6 7.24 -18.07 13.07
N VAL A 7 8.21 -18.25 12.18
CA VAL A 7 8.63 -17.23 11.20
C VAL A 7 8.39 -17.75 9.80
N GLY A 8 7.34 -17.24 9.15
CA GLY A 8 6.98 -17.50 7.76
C GLY A 8 7.15 -16.26 6.90
N VAL A 9 8.37 -15.75 6.84
CA VAL A 9 8.72 -14.54 6.07
C VAL A 9 9.69 -14.95 4.96
N PRO A 10 9.37 -14.67 3.68
CA PRO A 10 10.28 -14.97 2.58
C PRO A 10 11.49 -14.03 2.59
N ASP A 11 12.55 -14.45 1.92
CA ASP A 11 13.73 -13.61 1.59
C ASP A 11 14.48 -13.01 2.79
N LEU A 12 14.35 -13.60 4.01
CA LEU A 12 15.17 -13.22 5.15
C LEU A 12 16.63 -13.63 4.90
N THR A 13 17.55 -12.68 5.13
CA THR A 13 18.98 -12.97 5.13
C THR A 13 19.40 -13.76 6.39
N GLU A 14 20.56 -14.38 6.35
CA GLU A 14 21.11 -15.05 7.55
C GLU A 14 21.33 -14.06 8.69
N GLY A 15 21.61 -12.78 8.38
CA GLY A 15 21.71 -11.71 9.38
C GLY A 15 20.36 -11.42 10.05
N ASP A 16 19.27 -11.36 9.27
CA ASP A 16 17.91 -11.15 9.78
C ASP A 16 17.49 -12.32 10.69
N LYS A 17 17.71 -13.57 10.23
CA LYS A 17 17.42 -14.78 11.00
C LYS A 17 18.20 -14.81 12.33
N LYS A 18 19.48 -14.45 12.30
CA LYS A 18 20.32 -14.39 13.49
C LYS A 18 19.77 -13.40 14.52
N GLN A 19 19.35 -12.20 14.10
CA GLN A 19 18.76 -11.21 15.00
C GLN A 19 17.46 -11.72 15.64
N ILE A 20 16.61 -12.40 14.85
CA ILE A 20 15.36 -13.00 15.33
C ILE A 20 15.64 -14.11 16.35
N ILE A 21 16.58 -15.02 16.05
CA ILE A 21 16.97 -16.10 16.97
C ILE A 21 17.51 -15.52 18.27
N GLU A 22 18.43 -14.57 18.22
CA GLU A 22 19.02 -13.94 19.41
C GLU A 22 17.96 -13.24 20.29
N ALA A 23 16.97 -12.59 19.67
CA ALA A 23 15.86 -11.98 20.40
C ALA A 23 14.95 -13.03 21.06
N ALA A 24 14.65 -14.11 20.33
CA ALA A 24 13.84 -15.22 20.82
C ALA A 24 14.50 -15.94 22.01
N ASP A 25 15.78 -16.27 21.88
CA ASP A 25 16.55 -16.93 22.93
C ASP A 25 16.60 -16.13 24.24
N ARG A 26 16.80 -14.80 24.13
CA ARG A 26 16.78 -13.91 25.30
C ARG A 26 15.43 -13.92 26.04
N ASN A 27 14.35 -14.25 25.34
CA ASN A 27 12.99 -14.22 25.87
C ASN A 27 12.38 -15.61 26.09
N GLY A 28 13.20 -16.69 25.95
CA GLY A 28 12.79 -18.07 26.20
C GLY A 28 11.84 -18.65 25.15
N PHE A 29 11.95 -18.20 23.90
CA PHE A 29 11.22 -18.74 22.75
C PHE A 29 12.09 -19.66 21.91
N GLU A 30 11.52 -20.77 21.47
CA GLU A 30 12.04 -21.59 20.38
C GLU A 30 11.59 -21.00 19.05
N VAL A 31 12.50 -20.89 18.07
CA VAL A 31 12.19 -20.34 16.74
C VAL A 31 12.05 -21.46 15.73
N GLU A 32 10.94 -21.44 14.98
CA GLU A 32 10.75 -22.29 13.83
C GLU A 32 10.57 -21.45 12.56
N PHE A 33 11.49 -21.59 11.61
CA PHE A 33 11.36 -21.00 10.27
C PHE A 33 10.61 -21.97 9.37
N CYS A 34 9.57 -21.49 8.69
CA CYS A 34 8.77 -22.30 7.79
C CYS A 34 8.63 -21.67 6.41
N THR A 35 8.30 -22.48 5.43
CA THR A 35 7.88 -22.03 4.11
C THR A 35 6.39 -21.74 4.12
N MET A 36 5.93 -20.83 3.26
CA MET A 36 4.51 -20.41 3.16
C MET A 36 3.58 -21.46 2.51
N GLN A 37 3.93 -22.75 2.54
CA GLN A 37 3.06 -23.83 2.04
C GLN A 37 1.97 -24.12 3.09
N GLU A 38 0.71 -23.92 2.72
CA GLU A 38 -0.45 -24.03 3.63
C GLU A 38 -0.59 -25.39 4.34
N GLU A 39 -0.10 -26.47 3.72
CA GLU A 39 -0.23 -27.84 4.25
C GLU A 39 0.75 -28.17 5.40
N ALA A 40 1.72 -27.32 5.66
CA ALA A 40 2.80 -27.58 6.63
C ALA A 40 2.97 -26.47 7.69
N LEU A 41 1.93 -25.69 7.97
CA LEU A 41 2.03 -24.59 8.92
C LEU A 41 2.03 -25.10 10.36
N PRO A 42 3.02 -24.71 11.22
CA PRO A 42 3.04 -25.07 12.63
C PRO A 42 1.82 -24.49 13.36
N ALA A 43 0.99 -25.39 13.94
CA ALA A 43 -0.22 -25.00 14.66
C ALA A 43 0.02 -24.56 16.11
N ASP A 44 1.24 -24.76 16.64
CA ASP A 44 1.59 -24.57 18.05
C ASP A 44 2.33 -23.26 18.35
N GLY A 45 2.43 -22.35 17.39
CA GLY A 45 3.04 -21.04 17.54
C GLY A 45 2.25 -20.14 18.51
N GLU A 46 2.93 -19.59 19.51
CA GLU A 46 2.39 -18.53 20.35
C GLU A 46 2.45 -17.18 19.63
N ILE A 47 3.56 -16.95 18.94
CA ILE A 47 3.79 -15.77 18.09
C ILE A 47 4.04 -16.23 16.66
N VAL A 48 3.45 -15.51 15.70
CA VAL A 48 3.66 -15.73 14.27
C VAL A 48 4.14 -14.44 13.63
N PHE A 49 5.28 -14.50 12.95
CA PHE A 49 5.76 -13.43 12.09
C PHE A 49 5.57 -13.84 10.63
N SER A 50 4.46 -13.44 10.04
CA SER A 50 4.07 -13.82 8.67
C SER A 50 2.91 -12.97 8.15
N GLY A 51 2.89 -12.71 6.84
CA GLY A 51 1.79 -12.08 6.12
C GLY A 51 0.61 -13.00 5.81
N SER A 52 0.74 -14.33 6.03
CA SER A 52 -0.32 -15.29 5.70
C SER A 52 -1.38 -15.38 6.79
N PRO A 53 -2.68 -15.24 6.44
CA PRO A 53 -3.77 -15.47 7.38
C PRO A 53 -3.98 -16.96 7.71
N ALA A 54 -3.37 -17.88 6.97
CA ALA A 54 -3.50 -19.33 7.19
C ALA A 54 -3.00 -19.77 8.58
N PHE A 55 -1.96 -19.09 9.10
CA PHE A 55 -1.47 -19.34 10.46
C PHE A 55 -2.54 -19.07 11.53
N ALA A 56 -3.32 -18.01 11.35
CA ALA A 56 -4.36 -17.65 12.31
C ALA A 56 -5.60 -18.58 12.28
N LYS A 57 -5.87 -19.21 11.13
CA LYS A 57 -7.02 -20.12 10.99
C LYS A 57 -6.89 -21.40 11.81
N ASN A 58 -5.65 -21.89 12.02
CA ASN A 58 -5.38 -23.22 12.59
C ASN A 58 -4.60 -23.18 13.91
N ALA A 59 -4.30 -22.00 14.46
CA ALA A 59 -3.39 -21.85 15.60
C ALA A 59 -4.18 -21.70 16.92
N GLU A 60 -4.34 -22.79 17.66
CA GLU A 60 -5.00 -22.78 18.98
C GLU A 60 -4.23 -21.97 20.05
N LYS A 61 -2.91 -21.90 19.92
CA LYS A 61 -2.01 -21.25 20.88
C LYS A 61 -1.67 -19.81 20.51
N LEU A 62 -2.12 -19.31 19.35
CA LEU A 62 -1.78 -17.98 18.86
C LEU A 62 -2.17 -16.89 19.86
N ARG A 63 -1.24 -16.02 20.18
CA ARG A 63 -1.45 -14.84 21.02
C ARG A 63 -1.11 -13.54 20.28
N TRP A 64 -0.23 -13.61 19.29
CA TRP A 64 0.11 -12.48 18.46
C TRP A 64 0.58 -12.91 17.07
N GLN A 65 0.03 -12.29 16.04
CA GLN A 65 0.58 -12.36 14.69
C GLN A 65 1.05 -10.98 14.25
N CYS A 66 2.31 -10.91 13.80
CA CYS A 66 2.88 -9.75 13.15
C CYS A 66 2.84 -9.96 11.63
N SER A 67 2.07 -9.15 10.93
CA SER A 67 2.01 -9.17 9.47
C SER A 67 3.19 -8.42 8.87
N VAL A 68 3.83 -9.00 7.85
CA VAL A 68 4.87 -8.32 7.07
C VAL A 68 4.31 -7.23 6.16
N SER A 69 3.01 -7.25 5.85
CA SER A 69 2.35 -6.23 5.02
C SER A 69 1.84 -5.06 5.86
N ALA A 70 1.73 -3.89 5.26
CA ALA A 70 1.06 -2.73 5.87
C ALA A 70 -0.46 -2.90 5.85
N GLY A 71 -1.02 -3.44 4.77
CA GLY A 71 -2.45 -3.74 4.67
C GLY A 71 -2.81 -5.03 5.42
N VAL A 72 -4.02 -5.07 6.00
CA VAL A 72 -4.47 -6.17 6.87
C VAL A 72 -5.85 -6.73 6.48
N ASN A 73 -6.35 -6.39 5.30
CA ASN A 73 -7.68 -6.81 4.83
C ASN A 73 -7.86 -8.34 4.84
N GLN A 74 -6.78 -9.11 4.57
CA GLN A 74 -6.78 -10.58 4.57
C GLN A 74 -7.02 -11.21 5.95
N PHE A 75 -6.89 -10.44 7.02
CA PHE A 75 -7.13 -10.90 8.40
C PHE A 75 -8.52 -10.54 8.93
N LYS A 76 -9.28 -9.74 8.19
CA LYS A 76 -10.65 -9.35 8.54
C LYS A 76 -11.55 -10.57 8.55
N GLY A 77 -12.43 -10.68 9.54
CA GLY A 77 -13.34 -11.81 9.69
C GLY A 77 -12.72 -13.05 10.36
N LEU A 78 -11.45 -13.02 10.78
CA LEU A 78 -10.83 -14.13 11.50
C LEU A 78 -11.19 -14.06 12.99
N PRO A 79 -11.91 -15.07 13.52
CA PRO A 79 -12.44 -15.03 14.89
C PRO A 79 -11.37 -14.82 15.97
N VAL A 80 -10.15 -15.32 15.78
CA VAL A 80 -9.05 -15.22 16.74
C VAL A 80 -8.64 -13.76 17.02
N PHE A 81 -8.79 -12.88 16.03
CA PHE A 81 -8.50 -11.45 16.19
C PHE A 81 -9.76 -10.67 16.61
N GLU A 82 -10.91 -10.99 16.05
CA GLU A 82 -12.16 -10.28 16.34
C GLU A 82 -12.64 -10.48 17.78
N ASN A 83 -12.44 -11.67 18.36
CA ASN A 83 -12.79 -11.96 19.75
C ASN A 83 -11.69 -11.57 20.74
N GLY A 84 -10.56 -11.02 20.27
CA GLY A 84 -9.44 -10.59 21.11
C GLY A 84 -8.60 -11.72 21.70
N THR A 85 -8.70 -12.97 21.18
CA THR A 85 -7.87 -14.09 21.63
C THR A 85 -6.40 -13.88 21.28
N ALA A 86 -6.12 -13.27 20.11
CA ALA A 86 -4.78 -12.89 19.66
C ALA A 86 -4.72 -11.43 19.23
N LEU A 87 -3.54 -10.85 19.35
CA LEU A 87 -3.22 -9.54 18.82
C LEU A 87 -2.82 -9.65 17.34
N LEU A 88 -3.09 -8.61 16.57
CA LEU A 88 -2.57 -8.43 15.22
C LEU A 88 -1.76 -7.14 15.17
N SER A 89 -0.54 -7.19 14.63
CA SER A 89 0.22 -6.00 14.25
C SER A 89 0.62 -6.06 12.78
N ASN A 90 1.00 -4.93 12.20
CA ASN A 90 1.38 -4.81 10.80
C ASN A 90 2.72 -4.09 10.64
N SER A 91 3.23 -4.02 9.40
CA SER A 91 4.47 -3.33 9.06
C SER A 91 4.21 -1.93 8.48
N SER A 92 3.22 -1.21 9.02
CA SER A 92 2.99 0.20 8.65
C SER A 92 4.25 1.03 8.90
N GLY A 93 4.58 1.89 7.92
CA GLY A 93 5.79 2.72 7.96
C GLY A 93 7.05 2.05 7.41
N ALA A 94 7.01 0.77 6.98
CA ALA A 94 8.17 0.11 6.39
C ALA A 94 8.29 0.31 4.87
N TYR A 95 7.19 0.57 4.20
CA TYR A 95 7.10 0.57 2.75
C TYR A 95 7.20 1.94 2.09
N GLY A 96 7.23 3.02 2.88
CA GLY A 96 7.15 4.39 2.36
C GLY A 96 8.14 4.69 1.23
N VAL A 97 9.41 4.33 1.39
CA VAL A 97 10.45 4.57 0.38
C VAL A 97 10.19 3.77 -0.90
N THR A 98 9.96 2.46 -0.78
CA THR A 98 9.77 1.56 -1.92
C THR A 98 8.56 1.96 -2.76
N ILE A 99 7.41 2.16 -2.09
CA ILE A 99 6.17 2.52 -2.78
C ILE A 99 6.23 3.96 -3.32
N ALA A 100 6.94 4.87 -2.64
CA ALA A 100 7.11 6.23 -3.14
C ALA A 100 7.87 6.28 -4.47
N GLU A 101 8.91 5.47 -4.64
CA GLU A 101 9.65 5.36 -5.91
C GLU A 101 8.76 4.76 -7.00
N HIS A 102 7.96 3.76 -6.66
CA HIS A 102 6.97 3.16 -7.57
C HIS A 102 5.92 4.19 -8.02
N LEU A 103 5.36 4.99 -7.11
CA LEU A 103 4.40 6.06 -7.41
C LEU A 103 5.01 7.15 -8.31
N VAL A 104 6.27 7.52 -8.08
CA VAL A 104 6.99 8.48 -8.95
C VAL A 104 7.16 7.88 -10.35
N MET A 105 7.57 6.61 -10.46
CA MET A 105 7.69 5.89 -11.72
C MET A 105 6.36 5.91 -12.48
N MET A 106 5.26 5.40 -11.88
CA MET A 106 3.92 5.37 -12.48
C MET A 106 3.47 6.75 -12.97
N THR A 107 3.69 7.78 -12.14
CA THR A 107 3.34 9.16 -12.48
C THR A 107 4.11 9.63 -13.72
N LEU A 108 5.43 9.43 -13.74
CA LEU A 108 6.27 9.87 -14.87
C LEU A 108 6.01 9.07 -16.14
N GLU A 109 5.77 7.77 -16.06
CA GLU A 109 5.44 6.92 -17.21
C GLU A 109 4.19 7.44 -17.93
N MET A 110 3.14 7.76 -17.19
CA MET A 110 1.90 8.30 -17.75
C MET A 110 2.10 9.71 -18.32
N LEU A 111 2.70 10.61 -17.57
CA LEU A 111 2.91 12.00 -18.02
C LEU A 111 3.83 12.08 -19.25
N ARG A 112 4.79 11.16 -19.39
CA ARG A 112 5.77 11.12 -20.47
C ARG A 112 5.39 10.18 -21.60
N ARG A 113 4.17 9.62 -21.58
CA ARG A 113 3.64 8.72 -22.63
C ARG A 113 4.49 7.47 -22.83
N GLN A 114 5.13 6.97 -21.77
CA GLN A 114 6.05 5.83 -21.85
C GLN A 114 5.33 4.55 -22.29
N VAL A 115 4.06 4.38 -21.90
CA VAL A 115 3.24 3.22 -22.29
C VAL A 115 3.13 3.13 -23.82
N GLU A 116 2.81 4.24 -24.49
CA GLU A 116 2.67 4.27 -25.96
C GLU A 116 4.02 4.13 -26.67
N PHE A 117 5.09 4.78 -26.15
CA PHE A 117 6.41 4.64 -26.73
C PHE A 117 6.96 3.23 -26.56
N ALA A 118 6.75 2.57 -25.40
CA ALA A 118 7.16 1.19 -25.18
C ALA A 118 6.41 0.21 -26.10
N ALA A 119 5.10 0.41 -26.26
CA ALA A 119 4.29 -0.40 -27.17
C ALA A 119 4.74 -0.25 -28.64
N ALA A 120 5.05 0.96 -29.07
CA ALA A 120 5.59 1.20 -30.41
C ALA A 120 6.97 0.58 -30.61
N ALA A 121 7.86 0.73 -29.62
CA ALA A 121 9.19 0.13 -29.67
C ALA A 121 9.13 -1.41 -29.78
N ALA A 122 8.18 -2.05 -29.08
CA ALA A 122 7.94 -3.49 -29.19
C ALA A 122 7.53 -3.92 -30.61
N ARG A 123 6.84 -3.05 -31.35
CA ARG A 123 6.48 -3.23 -32.77
C ARG A 123 7.54 -2.73 -33.75
N LYS A 124 8.70 -2.23 -33.27
CA LYS A 124 9.77 -1.60 -34.06
C LYS A 124 9.30 -0.35 -34.85
N GLU A 125 8.37 0.39 -34.27
CA GLU A 125 7.83 1.63 -34.82
C GLU A 125 8.55 2.84 -34.21
N TRP A 126 8.98 3.78 -35.05
CA TRP A 126 9.55 5.05 -34.61
C TRP A 126 8.46 6.12 -34.63
N LEU A 127 7.83 6.35 -33.46
CA LEU A 127 6.77 7.36 -33.36
C LEU A 127 7.30 8.77 -33.44
N LYS A 128 6.47 9.66 -33.99
CA LYS A 128 6.66 11.10 -33.86
C LYS A 128 6.43 11.54 -32.40
N PRO A 129 7.01 12.70 -31.98
CA PRO A 129 6.75 13.22 -30.66
C PRO A 129 5.26 13.36 -30.35
N LEU A 130 4.85 12.83 -29.19
CA LEU A 130 3.49 12.96 -28.66
C LEU A 130 3.46 14.13 -27.66
N PRO A 131 2.31 14.80 -27.48
CA PRO A 131 2.15 15.77 -26.41
C PRO A 131 2.36 15.10 -25.04
N VAL A 132 3.24 15.69 -24.22
CA VAL A 132 3.57 15.20 -22.88
C VAL A 132 3.14 16.22 -21.82
N LYS A 133 2.96 15.76 -20.59
CA LYS A 133 2.72 16.58 -19.40
C LYS A 133 3.92 16.49 -18.45
N SER A 134 3.90 17.31 -17.40
CA SER A 134 4.97 17.35 -16.40
C SER A 134 4.39 17.49 -15.00
N VAL A 135 5.12 17.03 -14.01
CA VAL A 135 4.86 17.36 -12.59
C VAL A 135 5.21 18.83 -12.33
N TYR A 136 6.21 19.36 -13.03
CA TYR A 136 6.57 20.79 -12.96
C TYR A 136 5.35 21.67 -13.24
N GLY A 137 5.03 22.54 -12.29
CA GLY A 137 3.89 23.45 -12.42
C GLY A 137 2.50 22.81 -12.26
N SER A 138 2.40 21.49 -12.03
CA SER A 138 1.12 20.81 -11.76
C SER A 138 0.68 20.98 -10.31
N ARG A 139 -0.61 20.87 -10.05
CA ARG A 139 -1.20 20.77 -8.70
C ARG A 139 -1.40 19.30 -8.39
N VAL A 140 -0.68 18.82 -7.39
CA VAL A 140 -0.67 17.40 -7.00
C VAL A 140 -1.42 17.21 -5.69
N THR A 141 -2.45 16.37 -5.68
CA THR A 141 -3.22 16.04 -4.48
C THR A 141 -2.90 14.63 -4.03
N PHE A 142 -2.60 14.48 -2.74
CA PHE A 142 -2.34 13.21 -2.08
C PHE A 142 -3.55 12.80 -1.25
N ALA A 143 -4.32 11.85 -1.72
CA ALA A 143 -5.33 11.18 -0.92
C ALA A 143 -4.65 10.13 -0.04
N GLY A 144 -4.36 10.53 1.20
CA GLY A 144 -3.51 9.83 2.16
C GLY A 144 -2.15 10.50 2.31
N THR A 145 -1.86 11.00 3.52
CA THR A 145 -0.60 11.67 3.90
C THR A 145 0.15 10.89 4.98
N GLY A 146 -0.07 9.58 5.03
CA GLY A 146 0.70 8.64 5.87
C GLY A 146 2.12 8.42 5.31
N ASP A 147 2.82 7.40 5.79
CA ASP A 147 4.20 7.09 5.41
C ASP A 147 4.43 7.10 3.88
N ILE A 148 3.59 6.40 3.11
CA ILE A 148 3.69 6.33 1.65
C ILE A 148 3.46 7.70 1.01
N GLY A 149 2.36 8.37 1.35
CA GLY A 149 2.03 9.68 0.78
C GLY A 149 3.06 10.73 1.15
N PHE A 150 3.58 10.71 2.37
CA PHE A 150 4.63 11.61 2.84
C PHE A 150 5.95 11.41 2.08
N GLU A 151 6.43 10.16 2.00
CA GLU A 151 7.66 9.83 1.26
C GLU A 151 7.54 10.14 -0.24
N THR A 152 6.35 9.95 -0.82
CA THR A 152 6.09 10.32 -2.21
C THR A 152 6.07 11.83 -2.38
N ALA A 153 5.41 12.57 -1.50
CA ALA A 153 5.34 14.03 -1.57
C ALA A 153 6.72 14.68 -1.45
N LYS A 154 7.62 14.15 -0.61
CA LYS A 154 9.03 14.59 -0.55
C LYS A 154 9.73 14.49 -1.90
N ARG A 155 9.50 13.39 -2.64
CA ARG A 155 10.11 13.18 -3.97
C ARG A 155 9.45 14.05 -5.04
N ILE A 156 8.14 14.14 -5.02
CA ILE A 156 7.36 14.97 -5.95
C ILE A 156 7.69 16.46 -5.77
N ARG A 157 7.97 16.93 -4.56
CA ARG A 157 8.37 18.33 -4.30
C ARG A 157 9.62 18.72 -5.10
N ALA A 158 10.56 17.80 -5.34
CA ALA A 158 11.76 18.06 -6.13
C ALA A 158 11.51 18.30 -7.64
N PHE A 159 10.31 17.96 -8.13
CA PHE A 159 9.89 18.28 -9.50
C PHE A 159 9.23 19.66 -9.63
N GLU A 160 9.23 20.47 -8.58
CA GLU A 160 8.69 21.84 -8.54
C GLU A 160 7.22 21.94 -9.00
N PRO A 161 6.29 21.18 -8.36
CA PRO A 161 4.87 21.35 -8.63
C PRO A 161 4.40 22.75 -8.20
N ALA A 162 3.34 23.26 -8.82
CA ALA A 162 2.71 24.53 -8.43
C ALA A 162 2.12 24.46 -7.01
N ALA A 163 1.60 23.30 -6.60
CA ALA A 163 1.13 23.05 -5.24
C ALA A 163 1.11 21.56 -4.92
N LEU A 164 1.32 21.24 -3.64
CA LEU A 164 1.06 19.93 -3.05
C LEU A 164 -0.09 20.05 -2.05
N TYR A 165 -1.18 19.34 -2.32
CA TYR A 165 -2.32 19.25 -1.41
C TYR A 165 -2.35 17.88 -0.76
N GLY A 166 -2.75 17.82 0.50
CA GLY A 166 -2.96 16.56 1.19
C GLY A 166 -4.41 16.41 1.64
N VAL A 167 -4.93 15.19 1.57
CA VAL A 167 -6.24 14.83 2.14
C VAL A 167 -6.02 13.75 3.19
N ASN A 168 -6.43 13.99 4.43
CA ASN A 168 -6.36 13.01 5.50
C ASN A 168 -7.48 13.20 6.53
N ARG A 169 -7.69 12.19 7.37
CA ARG A 169 -8.80 12.17 8.33
C ARG A 169 -8.66 13.22 9.45
N LYS A 170 -7.44 13.61 9.81
CA LYS A 170 -7.15 14.43 11.01
C LYS A 170 -6.76 15.88 10.69
N GLY A 171 -6.68 16.27 9.42
CA GLY A 171 -6.25 17.61 9.02
C GLY A 171 -4.78 17.94 9.40
N ARG A 172 -3.93 16.92 9.68
CA ARG A 172 -2.54 17.12 10.10
C ARG A 172 -1.62 17.25 8.89
N ASN A 173 -0.73 18.26 8.93
CA ASN A 173 0.31 18.44 7.93
C ASN A 173 1.65 17.96 8.50
N PRO A 174 2.11 16.73 8.13
CA PRO A 174 3.37 16.22 8.63
C PRO A 174 4.52 17.09 8.10
N GLU A 175 5.39 17.54 9.01
CA GLU A 175 6.56 18.37 8.71
C GLU A 175 6.28 19.63 7.86
N ASN A 176 5.02 20.09 7.80
CA ASN A 176 4.57 21.18 6.94
C ASN A 176 4.92 20.98 5.45
N LEU A 177 4.93 19.73 4.99
CA LEU A 177 5.32 19.36 3.63
C LEU A 177 4.29 19.80 2.58
N PHE A 178 3.01 19.81 2.94
CA PHE A 178 1.91 20.15 2.03
C PHE A 178 1.58 21.64 2.13
N ASP A 179 1.28 22.26 1.00
CA ASP A 179 0.90 23.68 0.94
C ASP A 179 -0.48 23.91 1.58
N ARG A 180 -1.37 22.91 1.47
CA ARG A 180 -2.66 22.88 2.17
C ARG A 180 -3.09 21.45 2.46
N ILE A 181 -3.74 21.25 3.60
CA ILE A 181 -4.38 19.99 3.99
C ILE A 181 -5.90 20.19 4.01
N TYR A 182 -6.58 19.18 3.49
CA TYR A 182 -8.03 19.03 3.53
C TYR A 182 -8.38 17.79 4.36
N THR A 183 -9.54 17.78 4.98
CA THR A 183 -10.12 16.57 5.56
C THR A 183 -10.86 15.75 4.51
N GLN A 184 -11.17 14.48 4.78
CA GLN A 184 -11.82 13.61 3.80
C GLN A 184 -13.16 14.14 3.30
N ASP A 185 -13.94 14.77 4.17
CA ASP A 185 -15.22 15.42 3.85
C ASP A 185 -15.05 16.66 2.95
N GLN A 186 -13.85 17.23 2.89
CA GLN A 186 -13.51 18.36 2.03
C GLN A 186 -12.89 17.94 0.67
N ILE A 187 -12.87 16.65 0.34
CA ILE A 187 -12.22 16.19 -0.89
C ILE A 187 -12.81 16.86 -2.14
N GLU A 188 -14.11 17.16 -2.16
CA GLU A 188 -14.77 17.81 -3.28
C GLU A 188 -14.30 19.27 -3.50
N GLU A 189 -13.69 19.91 -2.50
CA GLU A 189 -13.12 21.26 -2.63
C GLU A 189 -11.77 21.23 -3.41
N VAL A 190 -11.00 20.15 -3.28
CA VAL A 190 -9.66 20.05 -3.87
C VAL A 190 -9.66 19.41 -5.25
N LEU A 191 -10.58 18.47 -5.56
CA LEU A 191 -10.62 17.76 -6.83
C LEU A 191 -10.66 18.69 -8.05
N PRO A 192 -11.44 19.79 -8.10
CA PRO A 192 -11.48 20.68 -9.28
C PRO A 192 -10.17 21.38 -9.63
N GLN A 193 -9.23 21.40 -8.70
CA GLN A 193 -7.90 22.01 -8.88
C GLN A 193 -6.77 20.97 -8.91
N THR A 194 -7.08 19.68 -9.10
CA THR A 194 -6.11 18.58 -9.04
C THR A 194 -5.73 18.12 -10.44
N ASP A 195 -4.47 18.34 -10.83
CA ASP A 195 -3.94 17.86 -12.11
C ASP A 195 -3.44 16.40 -11.99
N ILE A 196 -2.92 16.03 -10.80
CA ILE A 196 -2.45 14.68 -10.48
C ILE A 196 -3.01 14.29 -9.10
N LEU A 197 -3.77 13.20 -9.04
CA LEU A 197 -4.31 12.63 -7.81
C LEU A 197 -3.55 11.35 -7.46
N ILE A 198 -2.83 11.34 -6.36
CA ILE A 198 -2.09 10.18 -5.84
C ILE A 198 -2.85 9.60 -4.65
N ILE A 199 -3.22 8.32 -4.72
CA ILE A 199 -4.03 7.63 -3.71
C ILE A 199 -3.16 6.61 -2.99
N SER A 200 -3.01 6.79 -1.67
CA SER A 200 -2.26 5.89 -0.78
C SER A 200 -2.95 5.72 0.59
N MET A 201 -4.26 5.92 0.64
CA MET A 201 -5.03 5.76 1.87
C MET A 201 -5.45 4.29 2.08
N PRO A 202 -5.71 3.88 3.34
CA PRO A 202 -6.18 2.54 3.64
C PRO A 202 -7.58 2.31 3.09
N GLY A 203 -7.89 1.03 2.82
CA GLY A 203 -9.22 0.60 2.43
C GLY A 203 -10.10 0.38 3.66
N THR A 204 -11.08 1.25 3.85
CA THR A 204 -12.07 1.22 4.92
C THR A 204 -13.47 1.38 4.34
N GLU A 205 -14.51 1.24 5.16
CA GLU A 205 -15.89 1.54 4.73
C GLU A 205 -16.04 3.01 4.28
N GLU A 206 -15.34 3.93 4.95
CA GLU A 206 -15.36 5.36 4.64
C GLU A 206 -14.66 5.70 3.30
N THR A 207 -13.72 4.84 2.86
CA THR A 207 -12.98 5.05 1.61
C THR A 207 -13.50 4.18 0.46
N PHE A 208 -14.50 3.32 0.71
CA PHE A 208 -15.15 2.53 -0.33
C PHE A 208 -15.86 3.44 -1.33
N HIS A 209 -15.51 3.30 -2.63
CA HIS A 209 -16.01 4.15 -3.72
C HIS A 209 -15.94 5.66 -3.38
N MET A 210 -14.87 6.06 -2.65
CA MET A 210 -14.67 7.47 -2.34
C MET A 210 -14.55 8.31 -3.60
N LEU A 211 -14.02 7.75 -4.70
CA LEU A 211 -14.03 8.34 -6.03
C LEU A 211 -15.14 7.69 -6.86
N ASP A 212 -16.35 8.11 -6.61
CA ASP A 212 -17.54 7.79 -7.38
C ASP A 212 -17.67 8.65 -8.66
N GLU A 213 -18.69 8.42 -9.48
CA GLU A 213 -18.96 9.17 -10.71
C GLU A 213 -18.98 10.70 -10.47
N LYS A 214 -19.65 11.15 -9.40
CA LYS A 214 -19.74 12.57 -9.05
C LYS A 214 -18.37 13.19 -8.80
N ARG A 215 -17.52 12.52 -8.04
CA ARG A 215 -16.19 13.02 -7.67
C ARG A 215 -15.19 12.88 -8.80
N LEU A 216 -15.27 11.83 -9.61
CA LEU A 216 -14.48 11.72 -10.84
C LEU A 216 -14.80 12.85 -11.82
N ALA A 217 -16.07 13.24 -11.93
CA ALA A 217 -16.50 14.38 -12.78
C ALA A 217 -15.95 15.74 -12.29
N LEU A 218 -15.56 15.88 -11.02
CA LEU A 218 -14.96 17.11 -10.51
C LEU A 218 -13.49 17.29 -10.95
N LEU A 219 -12.80 16.22 -11.32
CA LEU A 219 -11.42 16.32 -11.81
C LEU A 219 -11.37 17.04 -13.17
N PRO A 220 -10.38 17.92 -13.39
CA PRO A 220 -10.24 18.60 -14.68
C PRO A 220 -9.90 17.61 -15.80
N ASP A 221 -10.26 17.98 -17.03
CA ASP A 221 -9.92 17.20 -18.21
C ASP A 221 -8.41 16.97 -18.32
N GLY A 222 -8.05 15.73 -18.55
CA GLY A 222 -6.69 15.28 -18.64
C GLY A 222 -5.99 15.11 -17.27
N ALA A 223 -6.72 15.12 -16.16
CA ALA A 223 -6.12 14.75 -14.86
C ALA A 223 -5.65 13.30 -14.87
N LEU A 224 -4.59 13.05 -14.09
CA LEU A 224 -4.00 11.73 -13.88
C LEU A 224 -4.35 11.23 -12.48
N ILE A 225 -4.89 10.02 -12.39
CA ILE A 225 -5.12 9.30 -11.14
C ILE A 225 -4.04 8.23 -10.99
N VAL A 226 -3.37 8.16 -9.83
CA VAL A 226 -2.38 7.11 -9.52
C VAL A 226 -2.79 6.44 -8.22
N ASN A 227 -3.04 5.13 -8.23
CA ASN A 227 -3.55 4.42 -7.06
C ASN A 227 -2.68 3.20 -6.69
N VAL A 228 -2.16 3.22 -5.46
CA VAL A 228 -1.47 2.09 -4.79
C VAL A 228 -2.12 1.77 -3.43
N GLY A 229 -3.24 2.39 -3.11
CA GLY A 229 -3.97 2.18 -1.85
C GLY A 229 -4.77 0.89 -1.86
N ARG A 230 -6.01 0.96 -2.34
CA ARG A 230 -6.90 -0.19 -2.61
C ARG A 230 -7.75 0.09 -3.85
N GLY A 231 -8.03 -0.94 -4.64
CA GLY A 231 -8.81 -0.81 -5.87
C GLY A 231 -10.18 -0.20 -5.62
N PHE A 232 -10.91 -0.73 -4.67
CA PHE A 232 -12.27 -0.30 -4.34
C PHE A 232 -12.40 1.15 -3.77
N ILE A 233 -11.30 1.90 -3.66
CA ILE A 233 -11.37 3.36 -3.36
C ILE A 233 -11.93 4.11 -4.56
N ILE A 234 -11.70 3.60 -5.76
CA ILE A 234 -12.26 4.11 -7.01
C ILE A 234 -13.40 3.18 -7.43
N ASP A 235 -14.54 3.74 -7.81
CA ASP A 235 -15.58 3.00 -8.51
C ASP A 235 -15.10 2.75 -9.95
N GLU A 236 -14.65 1.51 -10.23
CA GLU A 236 -14.13 1.13 -11.55
C GLU A 236 -15.19 1.26 -12.65
N ALA A 237 -16.47 1.04 -12.33
CA ALA A 237 -17.57 1.21 -13.28
C ALA A 237 -17.76 2.68 -13.67
N ALA A 238 -17.52 3.60 -12.74
CA ALA A 238 -17.55 5.04 -13.02
C ALA A 238 -16.25 5.55 -13.68
N LEU A 239 -15.09 4.93 -13.39
CA LEU A 239 -13.82 5.32 -14.00
C LEU A 239 -13.72 4.90 -15.47
N LEU A 240 -14.25 3.73 -15.84
CA LEU A 240 -14.12 3.17 -17.19
C LEU A 240 -14.64 4.11 -18.30
N PRO A 241 -15.83 4.76 -18.21
CA PRO A 241 -16.27 5.74 -19.18
C PRO A 241 -15.32 6.93 -19.33
N GLU A 242 -14.74 7.40 -18.26
CA GLU A 242 -13.81 8.52 -18.23
C GLU A 242 -12.48 8.21 -18.94
N LEU A 243 -11.98 6.98 -18.76
CA LEU A 243 -10.82 6.48 -19.49
C LEU A 243 -11.14 6.26 -20.94
N THR A 244 -12.28 5.64 -21.26
CA THR A 244 -12.71 5.36 -22.65
C THR A 244 -12.90 6.66 -23.45
N ALA A 245 -13.46 7.69 -22.83
CA ALA A 245 -13.60 9.01 -23.44
C ALA A 245 -12.27 9.78 -23.55
N GLY A 246 -11.19 9.31 -22.92
CA GLY A 246 -9.90 9.98 -22.85
C GLY A 246 -9.91 11.27 -22.02
N ARG A 247 -10.96 11.49 -21.19
CA ARG A 247 -11.05 12.66 -20.31
C ARG A 247 -10.08 12.58 -19.14
N LEU A 248 -9.95 11.40 -18.53
CA LEU A 248 -8.99 11.10 -17.48
C LEU A 248 -7.94 10.11 -17.97
N ALA A 249 -6.81 10.06 -17.27
CA ALA A 249 -5.81 9.01 -17.38
C ALA A 249 -5.59 8.36 -16.01
N ALA A 250 -5.16 7.10 -15.96
CA ALA A 250 -4.88 6.45 -14.70
C ALA A 250 -3.65 5.54 -14.75
N ALA A 251 -3.04 5.33 -13.58
CA ALA A 251 -2.03 4.31 -13.31
C ALA A 251 -2.45 3.57 -12.04
N LEU A 252 -2.78 2.30 -12.17
CA LEU A 252 -3.37 1.50 -11.10
C LEU A 252 -2.49 0.30 -10.80
N ASP A 253 -2.05 0.17 -9.55
CA ASP A 253 -1.37 -1.02 -9.02
C ASP A 253 -2.35 -1.94 -8.26
N VAL A 254 -3.58 -1.47 -8.04
CA VAL A 254 -4.63 -2.17 -7.29
C VAL A 254 -5.98 -2.04 -7.98
N PHE A 255 -6.81 -3.10 -7.87
CA PHE A 255 -8.10 -3.21 -8.53
C PHE A 255 -9.18 -3.69 -7.54
N GLU A 256 -10.47 -3.49 -7.88
CA GLU A 256 -11.58 -3.99 -7.05
C GLU A 256 -11.58 -5.52 -6.97
N THR A 257 -11.23 -6.18 -8.09
CA THR A 257 -11.07 -7.62 -8.17
C THR A 257 -9.63 -7.95 -8.55
N GLU A 258 -8.92 -8.66 -7.69
CA GLU A 258 -7.55 -9.10 -7.91
C GLU A 258 -7.44 -10.64 -7.79
N PRO A 259 -6.78 -11.29 -8.75
CA PRO A 259 -6.21 -10.79 -9.99
C PRO A 259 -7.26 -10.17 -10.93
N LEU A 260 -6.88 -9.11 -11.68
CA LEU A 260 -7.78 -8.48 -12.66
C LEU A 260 -8.20 -9.53 -13.71
N PRO A 261 -9.52 -9.80 -13.87
CA PRO A 261 -10.02 -10.77 -14.84
C PRO A 261 -9.55 -10.48 -16.28
N ALA A 262 -9.26 -11.53 -17.03
CA ALA A 262 -8.73 -11.39 -18.38
C ALA A 262 -9.69 -10.73 -19.37
N ASP A 263 -10.99 -10.74 -19.09
CA ASP A 263 -12.07 -10.13 -19.86
C ASP A 263 -12.48 -8.75 -19.33
N ASN A 264 -11.76 -8.22 -18.35
CA ASN A 264 -12.06 -6.89 -17.79
C ASN A 264 -11.74 -5.80 -18.84
N PRO A 265 -12.68 -4.88 -19.13
CA PRO A 265 -12.52 -3.86 -20.18
C PRO A 265 -11.42 -2.82 -19.86
N LEU A 266 -10.94 -2.74 -18.65
CA LEU A 266 -9.80 -1.88 -18.29
C LEU A 266 -8.52 -2.24 -19.05
N TRP A 267 -8.34 -3.52 -19.45
CA TRP A 267 -7.18 -3.94 -20.27
C TRP A 267 -7.09 -3.21 -21.61
N ASP A 268 -8.22 -2.79 -22.17
CA ASP A 268 -8.31 -2.13 -23.47
C ASP A 268 -8.20 -0.61 -23.42
N CYS A 269 -8.04 -0.01 -22.21
CA CYS A 269 -7.91 1.43 -22.04
C CYS A 269 -6.50 1.93 -22.39
N PRO A 270 -6.31 2.72 -23.46
CA PRO A 270 -4.99 3.13 -23.93
C PRO A 270 -4.29 4.17 -23.02
N ASN A 271 -5.03 4.81 -22.14
CA ASN A 271 -4.59 5.82 -21.16
C ASN A 271 -4.56 5.29 -19.73
N LEU A 272 -4.46 3.97 -19.59
CA LEU A 272 -4.35 3.26 -18.32
C LEU A 272 -3.03 2.48 -18.28
N LEU A 273 -2.23 2.70 -17.23
CA LEU A 273 -1.13 1.83 -16.84
C LEU A 273 -1.64 0.84 -15.79
N ILE A 274 -1.52 -0.44 -16.07
CA ILE A 274 -1.92 -1.54 -15.19
C ILE A 274 -0.68 -2.21 -14.61
N LEU A 275 -0.61 -2.32 -13.28
CA LEU A 275 0.42 -3.06 -12.57
C LEU A 275 -0.24 -4.07 -11.62
N PRO A 276 0.35 -5.26 -11.42
CA PRO A 276 -0.32 -6.36 -10.74
C PRO A 276 -0.06 -6.39 -9.21
N HIS A 277 -0.35 -5.29 -8.50
CA HIS A 277 -0.21 -5.11 -7.05
C HIS A 277 1.21 -5.42 -6.56
N VAL A 278 2.20 -4.75 -7.18
CA VAL A 278 3.64 -4.99 -6.96
C VAL A 278 4.38 -3.82 -6.35
N ALA A 279 3.71 -2.72 -6.05
CA ALA A 279 4.33 -1.52 -5.46
C ALA A 279 5.04 -1.81 -4.14
N GLY A 280 4.48 -2.68 -3.31
CA GLY A 280 5.02 -3.04 -2.01
C GLY A 280 5.67 -4.43 -2.02
N ASN A 281 7.00 -4.50 -2.13
CA ASN A 281 7.72 -5.76 -2.03
C ASN A 281 8.87 -5.68 -1.01
N MET A 282 9.35 -6.85 -0.55
CA MET A 282 10.41 -6.97 0.47
C MET A 282 11.81 -7.16 -0.14
N THR A 283 11.95 -7.18 -1.46
CA THR A 283 13.24 -7.42 -2.11
C THR A 283 14.21 -6.25 -1.93
N LEU A 284 13.70 -5.05 -1.65
CA LEU A 284 14.54 -3.91 -1.28
C LEU A 284 15.09 -4.11 0.14
N PRO A 285 16.43 -4.15 0.36
CA PRO A 285 17.03 -4.36 1.68
C PRO A 285 16.49 -3.40 2.75
N HIS A 286 16.36 -2.12 2.43
CA HIS A 286 15.82 -1.10 3.34
C HIS A 286 14.42 -1.47 3.90
N THR A 287 13.52 -1.95 3.03
CA THR A 287 12.16 -2.34 3.44
C THR A 287 12.20 -3.56 4.33
N ARG A 288 12.96 -4.61 3.94
CA ARG A 288 13.10 -5.84 4.70
C ARG A 288 13.68 -5.58 6.08
N GLU A 289 14.79 -4.85 6.16
CA GLU A 289 15.46 -4.49 7.43
C GLU A 289 14.53 -3.72 8.35
N LYS A 290 13.73 -2.79 7.79
CA LYS A 290 12.74 -2.02 8.56
C LYS A 290 11.61 -2.89 9.11
N ILE A 291 11.11 -3.85 8.30
CA ILE A 291 10.09 -4.81 8.74
C ILE A 291 10.62 -5.68 9.88
N VAL A 292 11.85 -6.20 9.76
CA VAL A 292 12.48 -7.01 10.81
C VAL A 292 12.71 -6.20 12.09
N ALA A 293 13.21 -4.96 11.95
CA ALA A 293 13.41 -4.07 13.09
C ALA A 293 12.09 -3.74 13.82
N GLN A 294 11.02 -3.48 13.06
CA GLN A 294 9.70 -3.24 13.61
C GLN A 294 9.13 -4.46 14.35
N PHE A 295 9.32 -5.66 13.78
CA PHE A 295 8.94 -6.90 14.44
C PHE A 295 9.70 -7.07 15.76
N LEU A 296 11.03 -6.91 15.76
CA LEU A 296 11.86 -7.06 16.96
C LEU A 296 11.49 -6.07 18.07
N GLU A 297 11.18 -4.83 17.70
CA GLU A 297 10.73 -3.81 18.66
C GLU A 297 9.38 -4.20 19.31
N ASP A 298 8.41 -4.66 18.51
CA ASP A 298 7.13 -5.13 19.02
C ASP A 298 7.26 -6.47 19.75
N PHE A 299 8.22 -7.33 19.39
CA PHE A 299 8.54 -8.56 20.10
C PHE A 299 9.06 -8.29 21.52
N ASP A 300 9.97 -7.33 21.66
CA ASP A 300 10.48 -6.90 22.97
C ASP A 300 9.35 -6.26 23.82
N ASN A 301 8.44 -5.51 23.21
CA ASN A 301 7.27 -4.96 23.89
C ASN A 301 6.31 -6.08 24.36
N TYR A 302 6.01 -7.04 23.49
CA TYR A 302 5.17 -8.20 23.81
C TYR A 302 5.75 -9.00 24.99
N CYS A 303 7.04 -9.34 24.93
CA CYS A 303 7.71 -10.09 25.99
C CYS A 303 7.74 -9.36 27.32
N ALA A 304 7.81 -8.04 27.30
CA ALA A 304 7.78 -7.17 28.48
C ALA A 304 6.36 -6.83 28.98
N GLY A 305 5.29 -7.36 28.34
CA GLY A 305 3.90 -7.03 28.67
C GLY A 305 3.51 -5.58 28.36
N ARG A 306 4.23 -4.92 27.46
CA ARG A 306 3.92 -3.57 26.98
C ARG A 306 3.02 -3.62 25.73
N PRO A 307 2.26 -2.56 25.45
CA PRO A 307 1.49 -2.47 24.20
C PRO A 307 2.39 -2.55 22.96
N LEU A 308 1.90 -3.22 21.91
CA LEU A 308 2.53 -3.21 20.60
C LEU A 308 2.41 -1.81 19.98
N LEU A 309 3.47 -1.34 19.33
CA LEU A 309 3.48 -0.01 18.71
C LEU A 309 2.65 0.05 17.42
N ARG A 310 2.51 -1.11 16.76
CA ARG A 310 1.84 -1.25 15.45
C ARG A 310 0.63 -2.18 15.53
N GLN A 311 -0.01 -2.20 16.70
CA GLN A 311 -1.23 -2.99 16.87
C GLN A 311 -2.33 -2.47 15.97
N VAL A 312 -2.94 -3.38 15.22
CA VAL A 312 -4.04 -3.09 14.30
C VAL A 312 -5.34 -2.93 15.08
N ASP A 313 -6.06 -1.85 14.79
CA ASP A 313 -7.47 -1.73 15.12
C ASP A 313 -8.30 -2.27 13.94
N LEU A 314 -8.81 -3.50 14.06
CA LEU A 314 -9.60 -4.13 13.01
C LEU A 314 -10.91 -3.40 12.68
N LYS A 315 -11.47 -2.64 13.62
CA LYS A 315 -12.66 -1.80 13.38
C LYS A 315 -12.31 -0.57 12.56
N ALA A 316 -11.16 0.01 12.81
CA ALA A 316 -10.65 1.13 12.01
C ALA A 316 -10.04 0.66 10.67
N GLY A 317 -9.72 -0.64 10.52
CA GLY A 317 -9.20 -1.23 9.29
C GLY A 317 -7.68 -1.06 9.08
N TYR A 318 -6.94 -0.58 10.07
CA TYR A 318 -5.48 -0.38 10.00
C TYR A 318 -4.84 -0.28 11.38
#